data_368404795e7b3b19d7953727b54fdf90
#
_entry.id   368404795e7b3b19d7953727b54fdf90
#
_cell.length_a   1.000
_cell.length_b   1.000
_cell.length_c   1.000
_cell.angle_alpha   90.00
_cell.angle_beta   90.00
_cell.angle_gamma   90.00
#
_symmetry.space_group_name_H-M   'P 1'
#
loop_
_entity.id
_entity.type
_entity.pdbx_description
1 polymer ?
#
loop_
_entity_poly.entity_id
_entity_poly.type
_entity_poly.pdbx_seq_one_letter_code
_entity_poly.pdbx_strand_id
1 'polypeptide(L)'
;MPARYILCSECRAEYRFEVVVDNYWRGYWASEKLANALASKTVPIYLGGEHLPKDIDSFGVIQVKNIEDIPYVVDLILQKPDRYYERRLEAINANFKAIQKHKVFEDWLFTEYKTVLEELE
;
A
#
# COMPACT_ATOMS: atom_id res chain seq x y z
N MET A 1 -16.92 4.33 -12.95
CA MET A 1 -15.66 3.67 -13.35
C MET A 1 -15.65 2.27 -12.80
N PRO A 2 -15.56 1.25 -13.63
CA PRO A 2 -15.53 -0.09 -13.10
C PRO A 2 -14.28 -0.29 -12.25
N ALA A 3 -14.46 -0.96 -11.12
CA ALA A 3 -13.33 -1.36 -10.31
C ALA A 3 -12.51 -2.36 -11.12
N ARG A 4 -11.34 -1.96 -11.55
CA ARG A 4 -10.43 -2.87 -12.19
C ARG A 4 -9.46 -3.39 -11.15
N TYR A 5 -9.37 -4.70 -11.06
CA TYR A 5 -8.31 -5.31 -10.29
C TYR A 5 -7.02 -5.07 -11.04
N ILE A 6 -6.11 -4.41 -10.37
CA ILE A 6 -4.83 -4.09 -10.96
C ILE A 6 -3.87 -5.20 -10.60
N LEU A 7 -3.34 -5.88 -11.62
CA LEU A 7 -2.49 -7.03 -11.42
C LEU A 7 -1.00 -6.73 -11.53
N CYS A 8 -0.63 -5.52 -11.96
CA CYS A 8 0.76 -5.13 -12.09
C CYS A 8 1.01 -3.71 -11.57
N SER A 9 2.22 -3.46 -11.07
CA SER A 9 2.60 -2.16 -10.53
C SER A 9 2.60 -1.04 -11.57
N GLU A 10 2.92 -1.36 -12.81
CA GLU A 10 2.88 -0.38 -13.89
C GLU A 10 1.47 0.12 -14.18
N CYS A 11 0.50 -0.79 -14.08
CA CYS A 11 -0.91 -0.43 -14.27
C CYS A 11 -1.43 0.46 -13.16
N ARG A 12 -0.90 0.33 -11.96
CA ARG A 12 -1.31 1.13 -10.80
C ARG A 12 -0.99 2.61 -10.97
N ALA A 13 0.04 2.95 -11.70
CA ALA A 13 0.42 4.33 -11.93
C ALA A 13 -0.69 5.17 -12.56
N GLU A 14 -1.63 4.53 -13.25
CA GLU A 14 -2.77 5.18 -13.89
C GLU A 14 -3.97 5.37 -12.96
N TYR A 15 -3.94 4.77 -11.76
CA TYR A 15 -5.09 4.75 -10.86
C TYR A 15 -4.75 5.45 -9.56
N ARG A 16 -5.71 6.22 -9.05
CA ARG A 16 -5.56 6.99 -7.82
C ARG A 16 -5.92 6.20 -6.56
N PHE A 17 -6.82 5.22 -6.69
CA PHE A 17 -7.29 4.40 -5.57
C PHE A 17 -7.29 2.94 -5.95
N GLU A 18 -7.01 2.09 -4.99
CA GLU A 18 -6.99 0.65 -5.17
C GLU A 18 -7.49 -0.04 -3.91
N VAL A 19 -8.37 -1.02 -4.07
CA VAL A 19 -8.79 -1.86 -2.95
C VAL A 19 -7.72 -2.92 -2.70
N VAL A 20 -7.18 -2.94 -1.49
CA VAL A 20 -6.15 -3.90 -1.09
C VAL A 20 -6.67 -4.71 0.09
N VAL A 21 -6.82 -6.02 -0.11
CA VAL A 21 -7.27 -6.95 0.92
C VAL A 21 -6.13 -7.91 1.24
N ASP A 22 -5.71 -7.91 2.49
CA ASP A 22 -4.67 -8.79 3.00
C ASP A 22 -5.23 -9.85 3.91
N ASN A 23 -4.88 -11.09 3.67
CA ASN A 23 -5.29 -12.21 4.51
C ASN A 23 -4.30 -12.46 5.66
N TYR A 24 -3.34 -11.55 5.86
CA TYR A 24 -2.22 -11.82 6.72
C TYR A 24 -2.31 -11.03 8.02
N TRP A 25 -2.45 -11.75 9.13
CA TRP A 25 -2.75 -11.19 10.45
C TRP A 25 -1.55 -11.08 11.37
N ARG A 26 -0.37 -10.85 10.86
CA ARG A 26 0.81 -10.77 11.71
C ARG A 26 1.23 -9.36 12.08
N GLY A 27 0.35 -8.54 12.50
CA GLY A 27 0.68 -7.30 13.21
C GLY A 27 1.65 -6.31 12.57
N TYR A 28 2.39 -6.70 11.53
CA TYR A 28 3.18 -5.76 10.77
C TYR A 28 2.73 -5.78 9.39
N TRP A 29 3.11 -4.93 8.86
CA TRP A 29 3.11 -4.73 7.50
C TRP A 29 2.90 -5.92 6.61
N ALA A 30 2.28 -5.59 6.24
CA ALA A 30 1.67 -5.49 5.11
C ALA A 30 2.27 -6.32 4.02
N SER A 31 1.41 -6.72 3.26
CA SER A 31 1.77 -7.46 2.08
C SER A 31 2.48 -6.57 1.07
N GLU A 32 3.13 -7.21 0.15
CA GLU A 32 3.63 -6.66 -1.06
C GLU A 32 2.60 -5.81 -1.81
N LYS A 33 1.31 -6.16 -1.69
CA LYS A 33 0.20 -5.43 -2.32
C LYS A 33 0.08 -4.01 -1.80
N LEU A 34 0.17 -3.81 -0.49
CA LEU A 34 0.14 -2.47 0.10
C LEU A 34 1.37 -1.67 -0.32
N ALA A 35 2.53 -2.28 -0.25
CA ALA A 35 3.78 -1.65 -0.67
C ALA A 35 3.73 -1.21 -2.14
N ASN A 36 3.21 -2.05 -3.00
CA ASN A 36 3.09 -1.73 -4.42
C ASN A 36 2.12 -0.57 -4.68
N ALA A 37 1.01 -0.51 -3.95
CA ALA A 37 0.07 0.60 -4.07
C ALA A 37 0.74 1.92 -3.68
N LEU A 38 1.45 1.95 -2.55
CA LEU A 38 2.14 3.14 -2.08
C LEU A 38 3.28 3.55 -3.01
N ALA A 39 4.00 2.58 -3.57
CA ALA A 39 5.06 2.83 -4.54
C ALA A 39 4.55 3.39 -5.87
N SER A 40 3.28 3.22 -6.17
CA SER A 40 2.63 3.73 -7.37
C SER A 40 1.89 5.04 -7.15
N LYS A 41 2.04 5.64 -5.96
CA LYS A 41 1.31 6.85 -5.55
C LYS A 41 -0.20 6.68 -5.63
N THR A 42 -0.65 5.46 -5.36
CA THR A 42 -2.07 5.10 -5.28
C THR A 42 -2.46 5.10 -3.81
N VAL A 43 -3.68 5.56 -3.52
CA VAL A 43 -4.23 5.51 -2.17
C VAL A 43 -4.92 4.16 -2.00
N PRO A 44 -4.39 3.26 -1.15
CA PRO A 44 -5.06 1.99 -0.92
C PRO A 44 -6.27 2.15 0.00
N ILE A 45 -7.35 1.48 -0.35
CA ILE A 45 -8.47 1.23 0.56
C ILE A 45 -8.15 -0.14 1.14
N TYR A 46 -7.65 -0.13 2.37
CA TYR A 46 -6.90 -1.26 2.91
C TYR A 46 -7.70 -2.00 3.98
N LEU A 47 -7.92 -3.28 3.75
CA LEU A 47 -8.46 -4.21 4.71
C LEU A 47 -7.36 -5.24 5.03
N GLY A 48 -6.81 -5.18 6.23
CA GLY A 48 -5.70 -6.05 6.61
C GLY A 48 -5.26 -5.81 8.03
N GLY A 49 -3.96 -5.87 8.28
CA GLY A 49 -3.39 -5.67 9.62
C GLY A 49 -3.75 -4.32 10.22
N GLU A 50 -3.90 -4.29 11.53
CA GLU A 50 -4.31 -3.09 12.26
C GLU A 50 -3.23 -2.02 12.31
N HIS A 51 -1.98 -2.42 12.19
CA HIS A 51 -0.84 -1.54 12.37
C HIS A 51 -0.09 -1.29 11.07
N LEU A 52 0.04 -0.03 10.73
CA LEU A 52 0.92 0.38 9.64
C LEU A 52 2.32 0.63 10.21
N PRO A 53 3.38 0.50 9.38
CA PRO A 53 4.72 0.92 9.79
C PRO A 53 4.73 2.38 10.27
N LYS A 54 5.59 2.69 11.21
CA LYS A 54 5.63 4.02 11.84
C LYS A 54 5.92 5.17 10.88
N ASP A 55 6.63 4.89 9.82
CA ASP A 55 7.00 5.88 8.82
C ASP A 55 5.98 6.03 7.70
N ILE A 56 4.89 5.26 7.75
CA ILE A 56 3.78 5.40 6.80
C ILE A 56 2.73 6.33 7.40
N ASP A 57 2.42 7.37 6.65
CA ASP A 57 1.37 8.32 7.04
C ASP A 57 0.00 7.69 6.79
N SER A 58 -0.74 7.46 7.85
CA SER A 58 -2.06 6.82 7.79
C SER A 58 -3.08 7.63 6.98
N PHE A 59 -2.85 8.92 6.79
CA PHE A 59 -3.73 9.74 5.97
C PHE A 59 -3.67 9.36 4.49
N GLY A 60 -2.57 8.75 4.06
CA GLY A 60 -2.43 8.21 2.69
C GLY A 60 -2.96 6.80 2.51
N VAL A 61 -3.54 6.19 3.55
CA VAL A 61 -4.09 4.84 3.51
C VAL A 61 -5.48 4.87 4.13
N ILE A 62 -6.49 4.48 3.37
CA ILE A 62 -7.86 4.41 3.89
C ILE A 62 -8.07 3.03 4.49
N GLN A 63 -7.92 2.92 5.80
CA GLN A 63 -8.09 1.65 6.50
C GLN A 63 -9.57 1.36 6.74
N VAL A 64 -9.98 0.14 6.41
CA VAL A 64 -11.32 -0.37 6.71
C VAL A 64 -11.21 -1.58 7.62
N LYS A 65 -12.22 -1.79 8.46
CA LYS A 65 -12.22 -2.89 9.43
C LYS A 65 -12.97 -4.12 8.94
N ASN A 66 -13.96 -3.90 8.10
CA ASN A 66 -14.84 -4.97 7.62
C ASN A 66 -14.97 -4.89 6.11
N ILE A 67 -15.11 -6.05 5.50
CA ILE A 67 -15.25 -6.13 4.04
C ILE A 67 -16.49 -5.39 3.55
N GLU A 68 -17.54 -5.35 4.36
CA GLU A 68 -18.80 -4.68 4.02
C GLU A 68 -18.64 -3.15 3.91
N ASP A 69 -17.61 -2.61 4.54
CA ASP A 69 -17.34 -1.17 4.50
C ASP A 69 -16.72 -0.73 3.18
N ILE A 70 -16.13 -1.64 2.43
CA ILE A 70 -15.42 -1.32 1.19
C ILE A 70 -16.35 -0.68 0.14
N PRO A 71 -17.51 -1.27 -0.19
CA PRO A 71 -18.41 -0.63 -1.17
C PRO A 71 -18.85 0.76 -0.74
N TYR A 72 -19.10 0.96 0.54
CA TYR A 72 -19.51 2.25 1.08
C TYR A 72 -18.41 3.30 0.88
N VAL A 73 -17.17 2.95 1.20
CA VAL A 73 -16.02 3.84 1.03
C VAL A 73 -15.79 4.15 -0.44
N VAL A 74 -15.89 3.16 -1.30
CA VAL A 74 -15.73 3.33 -2.75
C VAL A 74 -16.79 4.30 -3.28
N ASP A 75 -18.05 4.15 -2.86
CA ASP A 75 -19.13 5.05 -3.29
C ASP A 75 -18.87 6.50 -2.86
N LEU A 76 -18.37 6.70 -1.65
CA LEU A 76 -18.02 8.03 -1.16
C LEU A 76 -16.92 8.67 -2.02
N ILE A 77 -15.88 7.91 -2.32
CA ILE A 77 -14.75 8.39 -3.12
C ILE A 77 -15.19 8.73 -4.53
N LEU A 78 -16.02 7.89 -5.13
CA LEU A 78 -16.51 8.10 -6.50
C LEU A 78 -17.35 9.36 -6.66
N GLN A 79 -17.89 9.90 -5.58
CA GLN A 79 -18.64 11.17 -5.63
C GLN A 79 -17.72 12.35 -5.93
N LYS A 80 -16.50 12.35 -5.38
CA LYS A 80 -15.52 13.42 -5.57
C LYS A 80 -14.09 12.85 -5.53
N PRO A 81 -13.71 12.03 -6.51
CA PRO A 81 -12.42 11.34 -6.46
C PRO A 81 -11.22 12.27 -6.46
N ASP A 82 -11.26 13.34 -7.23
CA ASP A 82 -10.15 14.30 -7.30
C ASP A 82 -9.91 14.97 -5.95
N ARG A 83 -10.99 15.35 -5.28
CA ARG A 83 -10.90 16.00 -3.97
C ARG A 83 -10.30 15.08 -2.92
N TYR A 84 -10.74 13.83 -2.87
CA TYR A 84 -10.22 12.85 -1.91
C TYR A 84 -8.76 12.54 -2.15
N TYR A 85 -8.33 12.49 -3.40
CA TYR A 85 -6.95 12.26 -3.76
C TYR A 85 -6.07 13.46 -3.45
N GLU A 86 -6.47 14.65 -3.87
CA GLU A 86 -5.69 15.89 -3.71
C GLU A 86 -5.45 16.24 -2.24
N ARG A 87 -6.42 16.00 -1.39
CA ARG A 87 -6.27 16.22 0.05
C ARG A 87 -5.20 15.34 0.67
N ARG A 88 -4.87 14.24 0.02
CA ARG A 88 -3.90 13.26 0.51
C ARG A 88 -2.55 13.33 -0.17
N LEU A 89 -2.34 14.29 -1.04
CA LEU A 89 -1.10 14.36 -1.83
C LEU A 89 0.16 14.38 -0.99
N GLU A 90 0.17 15.15 0.09
CA GLU A 90 1.33 15.22 0.98
C GLU A 90 1.63 13.84 1.59
N ALA A 91 0.60 13.16 2.08
CA ALA A 91 0.74 11.82 2.64
C ALA A 91 1.13 10.80 1.58
N ILE A 92 0.56 10.90 0.39
CA ILE A 92 0.89 10.03 -0.75
C ILE A 92 2.38 10.12 -1.08
N ASN A 93 2.90 11.34 -1.18
CA ASN A 93 4.30 11.56 -1.49
C ASN A 93 5.23 11.11 -0.36
N ALA A 94 4.84 11.32 0.89
CA ALA A 94 5.59 10.84 2.06
C ALA A 94 5.65 9.31 2.07
N ASN A 95 4.55 8.65 1.79
CA ASN A 95 4.47 7.19 1.75
C ASN A 95 5.29 6.61 0.59
N PHE A 96 5.26 7.27 -0.55
CA PHE A 96 6.10 6.88 -1.68
C PHE A 96 7.58 6.86 -1.30
N LYS A 97 8.05 7.92 -0.64
CA LYS A 97 9.44 8.00 -0.20
C LYS A 97 9.78 6.95 0.85
N ALA A 98 8.88 6.73 1.80
CA ALA A 98 9.06 5.73 2.86
C ALA A 98 9.19 4.33 2.28
N ILE A 99 8.34 3.99 1.32
CA ILE A 99 8.36 2.69 0.66
C ILE A 99 9.65 2.46 -0.13
N GLN A 100 10.18 3.49 -0.77
CA GLN A 100 11.47 3.36 -1.47
C GLN A 100 12.60 2.98 -0.49
N LYS A 101 12.60 3.56 0.69
CA LYS A 101 13.58 3.21 1.73
C LYS A 101 13.42 1.77 2.20
N HIS A 102 12.21 1.32 2.42
CA HIS A 102 11.94 -0.05 2.84
C HIS A 102 12.38 -1.06 1.78
N LYS A 103 12.10 -0.77 0.54
CA LYS A 103 12.50 -1.65 -0.56
C LYS A 103 14.00 -1.81 -0.66
N VAL A 104 14.73 -0.71 -0.55
CA VAL A 104 16.20 -0.73 -0.55
C VAL A 104 16.73 -1.54 0.62
N PHE A 105 16.16 -1.36 1.81
CA PHE A 105 16.55 -2.08 3.01
C PHE A 105 16.28 -3.59 2.87
N GLU A 106 15.13 -3.96 2.36
CA GLU A 106 14.80 -5.37 2.13
C GLU A 106 15.75 -6.03 1.14
N ASP A 107 16.06 -5.35 0.05
CA ASP A 107 17.00 -5.85 -0.94
C ASP A 107 18.40 -6.06 -0.34
N TRP A 108 18.85 -5.09 0.46
CA TRP A 108 20.13 -5.20 1.15
C TRP A 108 20.14 -6.38 2.13
N LEU A 109 19.09 -6.50 2.94
CA LEU A 109 18.96 -7.56 3.93
C LEU A 109 18.94 -8.94 3.27
N PHE A 110 18.21 -9.06 2.17
CA PHE A 110 18.15 -10.31 1.39
C PHE A 110 19.54 -10.68 0.87
N THR A 111 20.28 -9.73 0.34
CA THR A 111 21.61 -9.95 -0.19
C THR A 111 22.57 -10.43 0.91
N GLU A 112 22.55 -9.77 2.08
CA GLU A 112 23.37 -10.17 3.23
C GLU A 112 23.03 -11.57 3.73
N TYR A 113 21.73 -11.87 3.81
CA TYR A 113 21.26 -13.20 4.24
C TYR A 113 21.74 -14.28 3.29
N LYS A 114 21.65 -14.04 1.99
CA LYS A 114 22.11 -14.97 0.97
C LYS A 114 23.62 -15.22 1.08
N THR A 115 24.40 -14.18 1.29
CA THR A 115 25.85 -14.29 1.47
C THR A 115 26.19 -15.15 2.68
N VAL A 116 25.52 -14.93 3.82
CA VAL A 116 25.71 -15.72 5.03
C VAL A 116 25.40 -17.20 4.78
N LEU A 117 24.32 -17.49 4.07
CA LEU A 117 23.95 -18.87 3.73
C LEU A 117 25.02 -19.53 2.87
N GLU A 118 25.57 -18.81 1.91
CA GLU A 118 26.63 -19.33 1.04
C GLU A 118 27.92 -19.64 1.83
N GLU A 119 28.25 -18.79 2.81
CA GLU A 119 29.41 -19.01 3.68
C GLU A 119 29.24 -20.22 4.59
N LEU A 120 28.00 -20.58 4.93
CA LEU A 120 27.72 -21.72 5.80
C LEU A 120 27.74 -23.08 5.06
N GLU A 121 27.69 -23.06 3.78
CA GLU A 121 27.81 -24.25 2.95
C GLU A 121 29.28 -24.56 2.67
#